data_a1c13ee999c9ab83ccd3f12b925f843b
#
_entry.id   a1c13ee999c9ab83ccd3f12b925f843b
#
_cell.length_a   1.000
_cell.length_b   1.000
_cell.length_c   1.000
_cell.angle_alpha   90.00
_cell.angle_beta   90.00
_cell.angle_gamma   90.00
#
_symmetry.space_group_name_H-M   'P 1'
#
loop_
_entity.id
_entity.type
_entity.pdbx_description
1 polymer ?
#
loop_
_entity_poly.entity_id
_entity_poly.type
_entity_poly.pdbx_seq_one_letter_code
_entity_poly.pdbx_strand_id
1 'polypeptide(L)'
;FLPGLNPTPAWVLLLSLLASCLPAVQPRDFTVKDIVYLHPSTTPYPHGFKCFTCEKAADNYECNRWAPDVYCPRGTRYCFSQHMMKVTGESVSVTKRCVPLEDCLYTGCTYVKHEGYKICTSCCEGSICNLALPRNTTDAVFTTLSPLNKTQRLSHPALLTAVCLWLGLISQHWAMLPDPGS
;
A
#
# COMPACT_ATOMS: atom_id res chain seq x y z
N PHE A 1 -43.76 -16.57 39.00
CA PHE A 1 -44.14 -16.14 37.64
C PHE A 1 -42.91 -15.66 36.90
N LEU A 2 -42.32 -16.56 36.12
CA LEU A 2 -41.28 -16.18 35.15
C LEU A 2 -42.00 -15.72 33.87
N PRO A 3 -41.68 -14.52 33.33
CA PRO A 3 -42.23 -14.08 32.05
C PRO A 3 -41.66 -14.99 30.96
N GLY A 4 -42.59 -15.64 30.20
CA GLY A 4 -42.21 -16.52 29.10
C GLY A 4 -41.33 -15.83 28.09
N LEU A 5 -40.16 -16.39 27.85
CA LEU A 5 -39.34 -16.06 26.68
C LEU A 5 -40.13 -16.48 25.45
N ASN A 6 -40.64 -15.50 24.71
CA ASN A 6 -41.18 -15.76 23.38
C ASN A 6 -40.04 -16.33 22.52
N PRO A 7 -40.22 -17.55 21.97
CA PRO A 7 -39.21 -18.05 21.07
C PRO A 7 -39.05 -17.13 19.90
N THR A 8 -37.87 -16.54 19.74
CA THR A 8 -37.56 -15.69 18.58
C THR A 8 -37.81 -16.54 17.33
N PRO A 9 -38.65 -16.06 16.40
CA PRO A 9 -39.00 -16.86 15.25
C PRO A 9 -37.74 -17.19 14.44
N ALA A 10 -37.63 -18.43 14.01
CA ALA A 10 -36.44 -18.98 13.33
C ALA A 10 -35.96 -18.12 12.14
N TRP A 11 -36.88 -17.42 11.47
CA TRP A 11 -36.53 -16.50 10.39
C TRP A 11 -35.74 -15.27 10.85
N VAL A 12 -35.93 -14.78 12.09
CA VAL A 12 -35.16 -13.66 12.64
C VAL A 12 -33.72 -14.08 12.89
N LEU A 13 -33.49 -15.30 13.40
CA LEU A 13 -32.16 -15.86 13.56
C LEU A 13 -31.48 -16.09 12.20
N LEU A 14 -32.27 -16.55 11.22
CA LEU A 14 -31.74 -16.76 9.86
C LEU A 14 -31.35 -15.44 9.19
N LEU A 15 -32.14 -14.38 9.35
CA LEU A 15 -31.81 -13.06 8.84
C LEU A 15 -30.60 -12.43 9.54
N SER A 16 -30.45 -12.64 10.85
CA SER A 16 -29.27 -12.13 11.58
C SER A 16 -27.99 -12.88 11.18
N LEU A 17 -28.08 -14.18 10.93
CA LEU A 17 -26.97 -14.98 10.41
C LEU A 17 -26.60 -14.57 8.98
N LEU A 18 -27.57 -14.36 8.11
CA LEU A 18 -27.35 -13.88 6.75
C LEU A 18 -26.72 -12.48 6.75
N ALA A 19 -27.18 -11.57 7.62
CA ALA A 19 -26.62 -10.23 7.77
C ALA A 19 -25.15 -10.25 8.25
N SER A 20 -24.79 -11.20 9.14
CA SER A 20 -23.42 -11.35 9.60
C SER A 20 -22.50 -12.03 8.59
N CYS A 21 -23.05 -12.73 7.61
CA CYS A 21 -22.30 -13.34 6.50
C CYS A 21 -22.07 -12.40 5.31
N LEU A 22 -22.74 -11.24 5.28
CA LEU A 22 -22.48 -10.24 4.25
C LEU A 22 -21.07 -9.65 4.49
N PRO A 23 -20.18 -9.68 3.49
CA PRO A 23 -18.90 -9.01 3.62
C PRO A 23 -19.17 -7.53 3.84
N ALA A 24 -18.65 -6.98 4.95
CA ALA A 24 -18.67 -5.54 5.18
C ALA A 24 -17.86 -4.89 4.06
N VAL A 25 -18.54 -4.24 3.12
CA VAL A 25 -17.89 -3.42 2.11
C VAL A 25 -17.35 -2.20 2.86
N GLN A 26 -16.09 -2.30 3.27
CA GLN A 26 -15.40 -1.14 3.83
C GLN A 26 -15.21 -0.10 2.74
N PRO A 27 -15.66 1.15 2.95
CA PRO A 27 -15.36 2.23 2.05
C PRO A 27 -13.83 2.36 1.96
N ARG A 28 -13.31 2.22 0.76
CA ARG A 28 -11.88 2.40 0.50
C ARG A 28 -11.64 3.88 0.27
N ASP A 29 -10.71 4.46 1.02
CA ASP A 29 -10.30 5.83 0.81
C ASP A 29 -9.74 6.03 -0.60
N PHE A 30 -10.10 7.17 -1.18
CA PHE A 30 -9.64 7.59 -2.50
C PHE A 30 -8.16 7.93 -2.42
N THR A 31 -7.33 7.25 -3.20
CA THR A 31 -5.88 7.43 -3.20
C THR A 31 -5.41 8.14 -4.46
N VAL A 32 -4.18 8.68 -4.45
CA VAL A 32 -3.56 9.26 -5.64
C VAL A 32 -3.50 8.26 -6.81
N LYS A 33 -3.43 6.96 -6.51
CA LYS A 33 -3.51 5.90 -7.53
C LYS A 33 -4.86 5.86 -8.23
N ASP A 34 -5.93 6.07 -7.47
CA ASP A 34 -7.28 6.04 -8.04
C ASP A 34 -7.49 7.20 -9.00
N ILE A 35 -6.88 8.38 -8.73
CA ILE A 35 -6.89 9.52 -9.65
C ILE A 35 -6.18 9.16 -10.97
N VAL A 36 -4.99 8.58 -10.91
CA VAL A 36 -4.24 8.19 -12.10
C VAL A 36 -4.97 7.09 -12.89
N TYR A 37 -5.65 6.19 -12.20
CA TYR A 37 -6.43 5.11 -12.83
C TYR A 37 -7.72 5.60 -13.47
N LEU A 38 -8.45 6.52 -12.81
CA LEU A 38 -9.72 7.05 -13.29
C LEU A 38 -9.57 8.11 -14.39
N HIS A 39 -8.38 8.70 -14.53
CA HIS A 39 -8.08 9.68 -15.57
C HIS A 39 -6.95 9.21 -16.52
N PRO A 40 -7.12 8.08 -17.21
CA PRO A 40 -6.08 7.53 -18.09
C PRO A 40 -5.73 8.44 -19.26
N SER A 41 -6.64 9.35 -19.64
CA SER A 41 -6.43 10.34 -20.70
C SER A 41 -5.40 11.41 -20.35
N THR A 42 -5.06 11.57 -19.05
CA THR A 42 -4.05 12.54 -18.58
C THR A 42 -2.64 11.98 -18.56
N THR A 43 -2.49 10.66 -18.72
CA THR A 43 -1.18 10.00 -18.76
C THR A 43 -0.76 9.73 -20.21
N PRO A 44 0.49 10.00 -20.60
CA PRO A 44 0.97 9.81 -21.98
C PRO A 44 1.04 8.33 -22.38
N TYR A 45 1.00 7.41 -21.42
CA TYR A 45 0.99 5.96 -21.63
C TYR A 45 0.40 5.25 -20.40
N PRO A 46 -0.09 3.99 -20.55
CA PRO A 46 -0.62 3.22 -19.43
C PRO A 46 0.39 3.10 -18.29
N HIS A 47 -0.07 3.33 -17.05
CA HIS A 47 0.76 3.33 -15.84
C HIS A 47 1.85 4.40 -15.80
N GLY A 48 1.70 5.48 -16.56
CA GLY A 48 2.57 6.66 -16.45
C GLY A 48 2.54 7.24 -15.04
N PHE A 49 3.70 7.63 -14.50
CA PHE A 49 3.85 8.23 -13.18
C PHE A 49 4.86 9.38 -13.24
N LYS A 50 4.91 10.18 -12.19
CA LYS A 50 5.82 11.30 -12.05
C LYS A 50 6.69 11.13 -10.81
N CYS A 51 7.90 11.64 -10.87
CA CYS A 51 8.78 11.78 -9.71
C CYS A 51 9.22 13.25 -9.62
N PHE A 52 9.62 13.72 -8.45
CA PHE A 52 10.49 14.89 -8.39
C PHE A 52 11.80 14.55 -9.05
N THR A 53 12.33 15.45 -9.87
CA THR A 53 13.59 15.28 -10.59
C THR A 53 14.44 16.52 -10.45
N CYS A 54 15.68 16.31 -10.09
CA CYS A 54 16.70 17.35 -10.06
C CYS A 54 18.08 16.71 -10.15
N GLU A 55 19.05 17.45 -10.56
CA GLU A 55 20.43 16.98 -10.58
C GLU A 55 21.30 17.96 -9.79
N LYS A 56 21.97 17.45 -8.75
CA LYS A 56 22.91 18.20 -7.90
C LYS A 56 22.34 19.50 -7.33
N ALA A 57 21.05 19.53 -6.97
CA ALA A 57 20.46 20.66 -6.25
C ALA A 57 21.13 20.81 -4.86
N ALA A 58 21.24 22.03 -4.36
CA ALA A 58 21.88 22.29 -3.08
C ALA A 58 21.12 21.67 -1.89
N ASP A 59 19.80 21.64 -1.98
CA ASP A 59 18.93 21.08 -0.95
C ASP A 59 17.60 20.54 -1.53
N ASN A 60 16.75 20.02 -0.64
CA ASN A 60 15.44 19.49 -1.03
C ASN A 60 14.45 20.56 -1.49
N TYR A 61 14.57 21.77 -0.97
CA TYR A 61 13.69 22.87 -1.37
C TYR A 61 13.99 23.27 -2.80
N GLU A 62 15.26 23.44 -3.15
CA GLU A 62 15.67 23.75 -4.51
C GLU A 62 15.28 22.63 -5.49
N CYS A 63 15.47 21.38 -5.09
CA CYS A 63 15.09 20.21 -5.90
C CYS A 63 13.59 20.13 -6.17
N ASN A 64 12.76 20.40 -5.16
CA ASN A 64 11.31 20.21 -5.23
C ASN A 64 10.53 21.49 -5.59
N ARG A 65 11.19 22.64 -5.69
CA ARG A 65 10.51 23.94 -5.94
C ARG A 65 9.71 23.97 -7.24
N TRP A 66 10.09 23.13 -8.18
CA TRP A 66 9.34 22.90 -9.41
C TRP A 66 8.56 21.60 -9.26
N ALA A 67 7.23 21.69 -9.26
CA ALA A 67 6.38 20.51 -9.23
C ALA A 67 6.72 19.58 -10.41
N PRO A 68 6.60 18.24 -10.23
CA PRO A 68 6.84 17.30 -11.32
C PRO A 68 5.74 17.45 -12.38
N ASP A 69 6.04 18.15 -13.45
CA ASP A 69 5.14 18.43 -14.58
C ASP A 69 5.35 17.47 -15.75
N VAL A 70 6.45 16.72 -15.75
CA VAL A 70 6.82 15.76 -16.79
C VAL A 70 6.68 14.33 -16.27
N TYR A 71 6.12 13.46 -17.11
CA TYR A 71 6.03 12.03 -16.82
C TYR A 71 7.39 11.34 -16.97
N CYS A 72 7.64 10.36 -16.10
CA CYS A 72 8.83 9.53 -16.17
C CYS A 72 8.89 8.75 -17.50
N PRO A 73 10.08 8.49 -18.06
CA PRO A 73 10.26 7.74 -19.29
C PRO A 73 9.70 6.32 -19.20
N ARG A 74 9.31 5.75 -20.33
CA ARG A 74 8.94 4.33 -20.41
C ARG A 74 10.12 3.44 -19.96
N GLY A 75 9.82 2.36 -19.25
CA GLY A 75 10.83 1.46 -18.71
C GLY A 75 11.30 1.82 -17.31
N THR A 76 10.99 3.03 -16.81
CA THR A 76 11.21 3.40 -15.42
C THR A 76 9.93 3.15 -14.60
N ARG A 77 10.07 2.69 -13.36
CA ARG A 77 8.95 2.39 -12.46
C ARG A 77 9.11 2.95 -11.07
N TYR A 78 10.27 3.51 -10.76
CA TYR A 78 10.65 3.93 -9.42
C TYR A 78 11.17 5.36 -9.43
N CYS A 79 10.97 6.04 -8.31
CA CYS A 79 11.56 7.33 -8.03
C CYS A 79 12.80 7.13 -7.14
N PHE A 80 13.93 7.60 -7.60
CA PHE A 80 15.21 7.54 -6.91
C PHE A 80 15.50 8.87 -6.23
N SER A 81 16.08 8.82 -5.03
CA SER A 81 16.59 9.99 -4.32
C SER A 81 17.97 9.68 -3.74
N GLN A 82 18.92 10.53 -4.03
CA GLN A 82 20.25 10.49 -3.44
C GLN A 82 20.51 11.82 -2.72
N HIS A 83 20.92 11.72 -1.47
CA HIS A 83 21.23 12.87 -0.63
C HIS A 83 22.65 12.77 -0.11
N MET A 84 23.50 13.66 -0.55
CA MET A 84 24.84 13.88 0.00
C MET A 84 24.76 14.97 1.05
N MET A 85 25.23 14.69 2.23
CA MET A 85 25.24 15.62 3.37
C MET A 85 26.56 15.55 4.12
N LYS A 86 26.91 16.60 4.81
CA LYS A 86 28.00 16.60 5.81
C LYS A 86 27.62 15.70 6.98
N VAL A 87 28.59 15.23 7.73
CA VAL A 87 28.32 14.48 8.99
C VAL A 87 27.51 15.29 10.01
N THR A 88 27.50 16.62 9.88
CA THR A 88 26.67 17.54 10.65
C THR A 88 25.17 17.50 10.28
N GLY A 89 24.81 16.84 9.16
CA GLY A 89 23.44 16.77 8.63
C GLY A 89 23.11 17.88 7.62
N GLU A 90 24.03 18.78 7.32
CA GLU A 90 23.85 19.83 6.32
C GLU A 90 23.86 19.24 4.90
N SER A 91 22.87 19.56 4.09
CA SER A 91 22.82 19.15 2.68
C SER A 91 23.97 19.71 1.86
N VAL A 92 24.53 18.91 1.01
CA VAL A 92 25.58 19.29 0.06
C VAL A 92 25.07 19.14 -1.36
N SER A 93 24.39 18.04 -1.65
CA SER A 93 23.86 17.77 -2.98
C SER A 93 22.68 16.82 -2.92
N VAL A 94 21.65 17.12 -3.69
CA VAL A 94 20.44 16.31 -3.87
C VAL A 94 20.29 15.96 -5.33
N THR A 95 20.11 14.67 -5.62
CA THR A 95 19.78 14.18 -6.96
C THR A 95 18.53 13.31 -6.87
N LYS A 96 17.55 13.61 -7.72
CA LYS A 96 16.32 12.84 -7.85
C LYS A 96 16.04 12.54 -9.31
N ARG A 97 15.61 11.33 -9.61
CA ARG A 97 15.33 10.91 -10.99
C ARG A 97 14.36 9.71 -11.06
N CYS A 98 13.78 9.51 -12.24
CA CYS A 98 13.07 8.28 -12.56
C CYS A 98 14.07 7.19 -12.92
N VAL A 99 13.90 5.99 -12.39
CA VAL A 99 14.86 4.89 -12.57
C VAL A 99 14.15 3.54 -12.82
N PRO A 100 14.83 2.59 -13.47
CA PRO A 100 14.44 1.19 -13.50
C PRO A 100 14.79 0.50 -12.16
N LEU A 101 14.44 -0.78 -12.02
CA LEU A 101 14.65 -1.55 -10.79
C LEU A 101 16.13 -1.67 -10.40
N GLU A 102 17.00 -1.79 -11.38
CA GLU A 102 18.43 -2.02 -11.19
C GLU A 102 19.10 -0.93 -10.36
N ASP A 103 18.69 0.32 -10.55
CA ASP A 103 19.21 1.47 -9.82
C ASP A 103 18.70 1.53 -8.35
N CYS A 104 17.66 0.76 -8.03
CA CYS A 104 17.07 0.68 -6.70
C CYS A 104 17.59 -0.48 -5.84
N LEU A 105 18.47 -1.32 -6.37
CA LEU A 105 19.00 -2.47 -5.64
C LEU A 105 20.00 -2.07 -4.53
N TYR A 106 20.58 -0.89 -4.63
CA TYR A 106 21.62 -0.39 -3.72
C TYR A 106 21.09 0.85 -2.95
N THR A 107 20.14 0.62 -2.04
CA THR A 107 19.68 1.66 -1.10
C THR A 107 20.46 1.58 0.20
N GLY A 108 20.45 2.64 0.97
CA GLY A 108 21.16 2.74 2.24
C GLY A 108 22.03 3.97 2.34
N CYS A 109 22.82 4.06 3.41
CA CYS A 109 23.74 5.16 3.64
C CYS A 109 25.19 4.68 3.66
N THR A 110 26.06 5.41 2.96
CA THR A 110 27.51 5.17 2.92
C THR A 110 28.27 6.40 3.41
N TYR A 111 29.31 6.20 4.21
CA TYR A 111 30.20 7.26 4.69
C TYR A 111 31.44 7.35 3.81
N VAL A 112 31.69 8.55 3.28
CA VAL A 112 32.94 8.87 2.57
C VAL A 112 33.95 9.39 3.59
N LYS A 113 34.69 8.47 4.21
CA LYS A 113 35.54 8.74 5.39
C LYS A 113 36.58 9.84 5.20
N HIS A 114 37.09 10.00 3.98
CA HIS A 114 38.18 10.98 3.72
C HIS A 114 37.66 12.40 3.48
N GLU A 115 36.35 12.58 3.21
CA GLU A 115 35.78 13.86 2.84
C GLU A 115 34.77 14.39 3.86
N GLY A 116 34.46 13.59 4.90
CA GLY A 116 33.48 13.97 5.94
C GLY A 116 32.03 14.06 5.43
N TYR A 117 31.72 13.34 4.38
CA TYR A 117 30.39 13.26 3.79
C TYR A 117 29.70 11.93 4.06
N LYS A 118 28.37 11.99 4.06
CA LYS A 118 27.49 10.84 4.11
C LYS A 118 26.56 10.90 2.90
N ILE A 119 26.43 9.80 2.17
CA ILE A 119 25.54 9.66 1.02
C ILE A 119 24.47 8.66 1.39
N CYS A 120 23.21 9.08 1.37
CA CYS A 120 22.06 8.21 1.57
C CYS A 120 21.25 8.12 0.26
N THR A 121 20.84 6.90 -0.08
CA THR A 121 20.08 6.61 -1.29
C THR A 121 18.81 5.87 -0.94
N SER A 122 17.67 6.30 -1.47
CA SER A 122 16.38 5.64 -1.34
C SER A 122 15.68 5.53 -2.68
N CYS A 123 14.81 4.54 -2.77
CA CYS A 123 13.87 4.36 -3.90
C CYS A 123 12.46 4.15 -3.40
N CYS A 124 11.49 4.56 -4.20
CA CYS A 124 10.10 4.27 -3.92
C CYS A 124 9.30 4.01 -5.20
N GLU A 125 8.27 3.20 -5.09
CA GLU A 125 7.31 2.93 -6.15
C GLU A 125 6.06 3.78 -5.95
N GLY A 126 5.61 4.45 -7.01
CA GLY A 126 4.39 5.26 -7.04
C GLY A 126 4.63 6.69 -7.47
N SER A 127 3.54 7.36 -7.83
CA SER A 127 3.62 8.74 -8.33
C SER A 127 3.97 9.71 -7.21
N ILE A 128 4.98 10.53 -7.43
CA ILE A 128 5.40 11.61 -6.52
C ILE A 128 5.81 11.08 -5.12
N CYS A 129 6.35 9.87 -5.04
CA CYS A 129 6.70 9.24 -3.76
C CYS A 129 8.01 9.76 -3.16
N ASN A 130 8.85 10.45 -3.94
CA ASN A 130 10.19 10.89 -3.52
C ASN A 130 10.22 12.36 -3.04
N LEU A 131 9.19 12.80 -2.32
CA LEU A 131 9.12 14.15 -1.75
C LEU A 131 10.22 14.38 -0.70
N ALA A 132 10.35 13.46 0.25
CA ALA A 132 11.34 13.54 1.33
C ALA A 132 12.72 13.07 0.88
N LEU A 133 13.77 13.45 1.64
CA LEU A 133 15.13 12.97 1.43
C LEU A 133 15.51 11.90 2.46
N PRO A 134 16.27 10.87 2.04
CA PRO A 134 16.88 9.96 2.98
C PRO A 134 18.01 10.66 3.78
N ARG A 135 17.98 10.52 5.11
CA ARG A 135 18.96 11.12 6.02
C ARG A 135 19.74 10.10 6.85
N ASN A 136 19.15 8.96 7.07
CA ASN A 136 19.73 7.88 7.87
C ASN A 136 19.37 6.51 7.27
N THR A 137 19.86 5.44 7.87
CA THR A 137 19.63 4.10 7.38
C THR A 137 18.19 3.63 7.47
N THR A 138 17.36 4.27 8.32
CA THR A 138 15.94 3.89 8.49
C THR A 138 15.05 4.43 7.39
N ASP A 139 15.44 5.54 6.76
CA ASP A 139 14.70 6.18 5.67
C ASP A 139 15.39 6.01 4.29
N ALA A 140 16.64 5.55 4.28
CA ALA A 140 17.37 5.20 3.07
C ALA A 140 17.04 3.75 2.63
N VAL A 141 15.78 3.53 2.26
CA VAL A 141 15.21 2.20 1.96
C VAL A 141 14.56 2.15 0.58
N PHE A 142 14.32 0.95 0.10
CA PHE A 142 13.50 0.73 -1.08
C PHE A 142 12.08 0.33 -0.66
N THR A 143 11.11 1.18 -0.96
CA THR A 143 9.69 0.95 -0.68
C THR A 143 8.93 0.60 -1.94
N THR A 144 8.23 -0.53 -1.93
CA THR A 144 7.39 -0.98 -3.04
C THR A 144 5.93 -1.01 -2.62
N LEU A 145 5.05 -0.77 -3.58
CA LEU A 145 3.60 -0.83 -3.36
C LEU A 145 3.06 -2.26 -3.44
N SER A 146 3.77 -3.14 -4.12
CA SER A 146 3.47 -4.56 -4.20
C SER A 146 4.57 -5.33 -3.47
N PRO A 147 4.24 -6.31 -2.62
CA PRO A 147 5.24 -7.17 -2.03
C PRO A 147 6.04 -7.84 -3.15
N LEU A 148 7.37 -7.79 -3.06
CA LEU A 148 8.28 -8.42 -4.03
C LEU A 148 8.12 -9.96 -4.07
N ASN A 149 7.57 -10.54 -3.01
CA ASN A 149 7.17 -11.94 -2.96
C ASN A 149 5.67 -12.05 -3.22
N LYS A 150 5.29 -12.77 -4.26
CA LYS A 150 3.93 -13.27 -4.48
C LYS A 150 3.56 -14.33 -3.42
N THR A 151 3.55 -13.99 -2.17
CA THR A 151 2.77 -14.73 -1.20
C THR A 151 1.32 -14.31 -1.46
N GLN A 152 0.60 -15.11 -2.24
CA GLN A 152 -0.84 -14.97 -2.33
C GLN A 152 -1.37 -14.99 -0.90
N ARG A 153 -1.73 -13.83 -0.37
CA ARG A 153 -2.63 -13.80 0.78
C ARG A 153 -3.90 -14.50 0.29
N LEU A 154 -4.12 -15.70 0.79
CA LEU A 154 -5.40 -16.37 0.67
C LEU A 154 -6.44 -15.38 1.20
N SER A 155 -7.23 -14.82 0.30
CA SER A 155 -8.21 -13.82 0.68
C SER A 155 -9.23 -14.49 1.60
N HIS A 156 -9.32 -14.02 2.83
CA HIS A 156 -10.25 -14.50 3.86
C HIS A 156 -11.74 -14.63 3.45
N PRO A 157 -12.26 -14.02 2.36
CA PRO A 157 -13.66 -14.20 2.00
C PRO A 157 -14.05 -15.66 1.70
N ALA A 158 -13.13 -16.46 1.12
CA ALA A 158 -13.44 -17.86 0.81
C ALA A 158 -13.57 -18.73 2.05
N LEU A 159 -12.81 -18.47 3.12
CA LEU A 159 -12.93 -19.17 4.40
C LEU A 159 -14.22 -18.78 5.14
N LEU A 160 -14.57 -17.49 5.15
CA LEU A 160 -15.79 -17.00 5.78
C LEU A 160 -17.04 -17.55 5.11
N THR A 161 -17.07 -17.60 3.77
CA THR A 161 -18.21 -18.17 3.03
C THR A 161 -18.32 -19.67 3.25
N ALA A 162 -17.21 -20.41 3.33
CA ALA A 162 -17.22 -21.84 3.63
C ALA A 162 -17.74 -22.12 5.05
N VAL A 163 -17.32 -21.32 6.05
CA VAL A 163 -17.79 -21.43 7.44
C VAL A 163 -19.28 -21.10 7.53
N CYS A 164 -19.76 -20.07 6.86
CA CYS A 164 -21.18 -19.70 6.83
C CYS A 164 -22.05 -20.80 6.19
N LEU A 165 -21.58 -21.40 5.09
CA LEU A 165 -22.28 -22.53 4.45
C LEU A 165 -22.32 -23.76 5.37
N TRP A 166 -21.22 -24.06 6.07
CA TRP A 166 -21.14 -25.19 7.00
C TRP A 166 -22.09 -25.00 8.19
N LEU A 167 -22.11 -23.82 8.79
CA LEU A 167 -23.03 -23.51 9.90
C LEU A 167 -24.49 -23.54 9.45
N GLY A 168 -24.80 -23.10 8.24
CA GLY A 168 -26.14 -23.21 7.65
C GLY A 168 -26.60 -24.65 7.45
N LEU A 169 -25.73 -25.54 6.99
CA LEU A 169 -26.02 -26.95 6.82
C LEU A 169 -26.22 -27.65 8.16
N ILE A 170 -25.43 -27.33 9.18
CA ILE A 170 -25.59 -27.87 10.52
C ILE A 170 -26.93 -27.45 11.13
N SER A 171 -27.35 -26.20 10.97
CA SER A 171 -28.61 -25.70 11.50
C SER A 171 -29.83 -26.40 10.86
N GLN A 172 -29.76 -26.71 9.56
CA GLN A 172 -30.80 -27.49 8.87
C GLN A 172 -30.85 -28.94 9.35
N HIS A 173 -29.70 -29.54 9.65
CA HIS A 173 -29.64 -30.91 10.15
C HIS A 173 -30.28 -31.05 11.54
N TRP A 174 -30.07 -30.05 12.43
CA TRP A 174 -30.68 -30.02 13.76
C TRP A 174 -32.19 -29.75 13.73
N ALA A 175 -32.68 -29.03 12.72
CA ALA A 175 -34.13 -28.78 12.55
C ALA A 175 -34.91 -29.99 12.03
N MET A 176 -34.24 -31.01 11.50
CA MET A 176 -34.84 -32.26 11.00
C MET A 176 -34.79 -33.44 11.98
N LEU A 177 -34.21 -33.26 13.15
CA LEU A 177 -34.22 -34.30 14.18
C LEU A 177 -35.62 -34.31 14.83
N PRO A 178 -36.30 -35.49 14.87
CA PRO A 178 -37.60 -35.60 15.52
C PRO A 178 -37.45 -35.36 17.02
N ASP A 179 -38.42 -34.62 17.57
CA ASP A 179 -38.51 -34.29 18.99
C ASP A 179 -38.51 -35.60 19.81
N PRO A 180 -37.62 -35.78 20.80
CA PRO A 180 -37.54 -37.03 21.59
C PRO A 180 -38.66 -37.13 22.64
N GLY A 181 -39.82 -36.50 22.41
CA GLY A 181 -40.90 -36.35 23.39
C GLY A 181 -42.32 -36.58 22.87
N SER A 182 -42.53 -37.53 21.94
CA SER A 182 -43.89 -37.99 21.63
C SER A 182 -44.02 -39.51 21.74
#